data_7b16302d26efcde13f67efbd8464998d
#
_entry.id   7b16302d26efcde13f67efbd8464998d
#
_cell.length_a   1.000
_cell.length_b   1.000
_cell.length_c   1.000
_cell.angle_alpha   90.00
_cell.angle_beta   90.00
_cell.angle_gamma   90.00
#
_symmetry.space_group_name_H-M   'P 1'
#
loop_
_entity.id
_entity.type
_entity.pdbx_description
1 polymer ?
#
loop_
_entity_poly.entity_id
_entity_poly.type
_entity_poly.pdbx_seq_one_letter_code
_entity_poly.pdbx_strand_id
1 'polypeptide(L)'
;STIICTAVLITAAVRGNIMFNTVLELLKSRNYKAIREIFMDMNEADVAALLQQFYDDHEVEKYELPLLFRLLNKDVAADVFAYMDSDTQMMLINAFTDKELQEIVDDLYLDDTVDIIEEMPANVVARIIKSADAETRKQINQILKYPKDSAGSIMTTEYVYLHRSYTAKEALDWIRHVGMVKETVNTLYVTENRKLVGVLSLLDIVTADDNDKIEDIMEDNVISVDTLEDKEYVASMFSKYDFLSLPVVDRENRMVGIVTFDDAMDVIEEETTEDFSKMAAVAPSDDSYFKTSVFTHAKNRIAWLLILMLSATLTGAIVNKYQSAFAAVPVLVSFLSMLSGTGGNCGSQTS
;
A
#
# COMPACT_ATOMS: atom_id res chain seq x y z
N SER A 1 17.14 -13.12 -17.58
CA SER A 1 16.61 -12.24 -16.50
C SER A 1 15.92 -13.06 -15.38
N THR A 2 15.12 -14.07 -15.70
CA THR A 2 14.39 -14.91 -14.72
C THR A 2 15.31 -15.63 -13.72
N ILE A 3 16.45 -16.18 -14.17
CA ILE A 3 17.41 -16.89 -13.31
C ILE A 3 18.08 -15.96 -12.30
N ILE A 4 18.38 -14.72 -12.70
CA ILE A 4 18.99 -13.73 -11.81
C ILE A 4 17.97 -13.28 -10.76
N CYS A 5 16.72 -13.06 -11.13
CA CYS A 5 15.64 -12.70 -10.21
C CYS A 5 15.39 -13.82 -9.18
N THR A 6 15.34 -15.09 -9.63
CA THR A 6 15.19 -16.23 -8.72
C THR A 6 16.38 -16.39 -7.78
N ALA A 7 17.61 -16.16 -8.25
CA ALA A 7 18.81 -16.21 -7.41
C ALA A 7 18.84 -15.09 -6.36
N VAL A 8 18.40 -13.87 -6.70
CA VAL A 8 18.30 -12.75 -5.76
C VAL A 8 17.24 -13.02 -4.69
N LEU A 9 16.07 -13.51 -5.07
CA LEU A 9 14.99 -13.88 -4.14
C LEU A 9 15.41 -15.01 -3.17
N ILE A 10 16.10 -16.04 -3.68
CA ILE A 10 16.63 -17.12 -2.83
C ILE A 10 17.67 -16.57 -1.85
N THR A 11 18.53 -15.65 -2.29
CA THR A 11 19.57 -15.07 -1.43
C THR A 11 18.96 -14.17 -0.36
N ALA A 12 17.91 -13.40 -0.68
CA ALA A 12 17.17 -12.58 0.26
C ALA A 12 16.43 -13.44 1.31
N ALA A 13 15.73 -14.49 0.87
CA ALA A 13 15.04 -15.42 1.76
C ALA A 13 16.00 -16.16 2.70
N VAL A 14 17.19 -16.55 2.20
CA VAL A 14 18.23 -17.19 3.03
C VAL A 14 18.80 -16.20 4.05
N ARG A 15 19.02 -14.94 3.66
CA ARG A 15 19.46 -13.88 4.60
C ARG A 15 18.40 -13.60 5.67
N GLY A 16 17.13 -13.48 5.30
CA GLY A 16 16.02 -13.30 6.23
C GLY A 16 15.95 -14.41 7.27
N ASN A 17 16.00 -15.68 6.86
CA ASN A 17 16.00 -16.81 7.77
C ASN A 17 17.24 -16.87 8.70
N ILE A 18 18.41 -16.48 8.22
CA ILE A 18 19.62 -16.42 9.06
C ILE A 18 19.46 -15.30 10.11
N MET A 19 18.93 -14.14 9.70
CA MET A 19 18.73 -13.01 10.59
C MET A 19 17.67 -13.33 11.64
N PHE A 20 16.54 -13.94 11.25
CA PHE A 20 15.51 -14.41 12.17
C PHE A 20 16.08 -15.34 13.24
N ASN A 21 16.80 -16.39 12.84
CA ASN A 21 17.40 -17.33 13.79
C ASN A 21 18.42 -16.67 14.72
N THR A 22 19.21 -15.73 14.19
CA THR A 22 20.18 -14.98 15.01
C THR A 22 19.48 -14.14 16.07
N VAL A 23 18.44 -13.38 15.69
CA VAL A 23 17.67 -12.56 16.62
C VAL A 23 16.91 -13.44 17.63
N LEU A 24 16.38 -14.60 17.19
CA LEU A 24 15.71 -15.55 18.07
C LEU A 24 16.66 -16.12 19.14
N GLU A 25 17.90 -16.47 18.77
CA GLU A 25 18.91 -16.92 19.75
C GLU A 25 19.29 -15.81 20.73
N LEU A 26 19.45 -14.58 20.25
CA LEU A 26 19.74 -13.42 21.08
C LEU A 26 18.57 -13.09 22.02
N LEU A 27 17.33 -13.26 21.57
CA LEU A 27 16.13 -13.09 22.38
C LEU A 27 16.07 -14.15 23.49
N LYS A 28 16.28 -15.43 23.17
CA LYS A 28 16.35 -16.54 24.12
C LYS A 28 17.48 -16.32 25.15
N SER A 29 18.59 -15.74 24.76
CA SER A 29 19.70 -15.38 25.67
C SER A 29 19.51 -14.04 26.35
N ARG A 30 18.42 -13.30 26.08
CA ARG A 30 18.11 -11.95 26.61
C ARG A 30 19.20 -10.91 26.32
N ASN A 31 19.89 -11.05 25.19
CA ASN A 31 20.89 -10.11 24.74
C ASN A 31 20.29 -8.96 23.91
N TYR A 32 19.47 -8.14 24.55
CA TYR A 32 18.74 -7.04 23.91
C TYR A 32 19.66 -5.97 23.30
N LYS A 33 20.90 -5.84 23.86
CA LYS A 33 21.87 -4.89 23.31
C LYS A 33 22.31 -5.29 21.90
N ALA A 34 22.63 -6.57 21.69
CA ALA A 34 23.03 -7.06 20.39
C ALA A 34 21.86 -7.00 19.38
N ILE A 35 20.61 -7.27 19.81
CA ILE A 35 19.42 -7.12 18.96
C ILE A 35 19.27 -5.67 18.51
N ARG A 36 19.41 -4.70 19.44
CA ARG A 36 19.34 -3.28 19.11
C ARG A 36 20.41 -2.87 18.09
N GLU A 37 21.64 -3.35 18.25
CA GLU A 37 22.73 -3.08 17.31
C GLU A 37 22.39 -3.63 15.90
N ILE A 38 21.80 -4.82 15.82
CA ILE A 38 21.32 -5.40 14.55
C ILE A 38 20.25 -4.52 13.91
N PHE A 39 19.24 -4.11 14.67
CA PHE A 39 18.14 -3.27 14.14
C PHE A 39 18.64 -1.90 13.65
N MET A 40 19.67 -1.34 14.27
CA MET A 40 20.26 -0.07 13.81
C MET A 40 21.02 -0.18 12.49
N ASP A 41 21.46 -1.37 12.10
CA ASP A 41 22.18 -1.63 10.85
C ASP A 41 21.26 -2.14 9.73
N MET A 42 19.97 -2.38 10.02
CA MET A 42 18.96 -2.85 9.05
C MET A 42 18.14 -1.69 8.50
N ASN A 43 17.60 -1.86 7.29
CA ASN A 43 16.59 -0.99 6.75
C ASN A 43 15.24 -1.20 7.45
N GLU A 44 14.42 -0.16 7.55
CA GLU A 44 13.13 -0.12 8.24
C GLU A 44 12.19 -1.23 7.74
N ALA A 45 12.06 -1.38 6.42
CA ALA A 45 11.22 -2.41 5.81
C ALA A 45 11.71 -3.85 6.15
N ASP A 46 13.04 -4.06 6.21
CA ASP A 46 13.61 -5.37 6.60
C ASP A 46 13.35 -5.67 8.08
N VAL A 47 13.38 -4.65 8.94
CA VAL A 47 13.04 -4.79 10.37
C VAL A 47 11.56 -5.11 10.53
N ALA A 48 10.68 -4.43 9.79
CA ALA A 48 9.24 -4.71 9.79
C ALA A 48 8.96 -6.16 9.36
N ALA A 49 9.53 -6.60 8.24
CA ALA A 49 9.40 -7.98 7.75
C ALA A 49 9.91 -9.00 8.77
N LEU A 50 11.01 -8.72 9.45
CA LEU A 50 11.54 -9.57 10.52
C LEU A 50 10.59 -9.65 11.72
N LEU A 51 10.03 -8.53 12.15
CA LEU A 51 9.08 -8.49 13.25
C LEU A 51 7.76 -9.17 12.90
N GLN A 52 7.28 -9.04 11.67
CA GLN A 52 6.14 -9.82 11.16
C GLN A 52 6.41 -11.32 11.20
N GLN A 53 7.62 -11.75 10.78
CA GLN A 53 8.01 -13.15 10.86
C GLN A 53 7.98 -13.66 12.31
N PHE A 54 8.38 -12.84 13.30
CA PHE A 54 8.25 -13.17 14.72
C PHE A 54 6.78 -13.26 15.18
N TYR A 55 5.90 -12.44 14.62
CA TYR A 55 4.46 -12.52 14.90
C TYR A 55 3.82 -13.81 14.39
N ASP A 56 4.24 -14.26 13.20
CA ASP A 56 3.73 -15.47 12.55
C ASP A 56 4.36 -16.76 13.12
N ASP A 57 5.50 -16.67 13.79
CA ASP A 57 6.17 -17.83 14.39
C ASP A 57 5.50 -18.25 15.70
N HIS A 58 5.13 -19.52 15.77
CA HIS A 58 4.47 -20.09 16.95
C HIS A 58 5.43 -20.36 18.12
N GLU A 59 6.74 -20.30 17.91
CA GLU A 59 7.76 -20.46 18.96
C GLU A 59 7.99 -19.19 19.78
N VAL A 60 7.53 -18.04 19.27
CA VAL A 60 7.67 -16.74 19.92
C VAL A 60 6.39 -16.39 20.66
N GLU A 61 6.55 -16.04 21.93
CA GLU A 61 5.43 -15.59 22.75
C GLU A 61 4.97 -14.20 22.30
N LYS A 62 3.67 -14.01 22.07
CA LYS A 62 3.10 -12.75 21.56
C LYS A 62 3.50 -11.50 22.36
N TYR A 63 3.85 -11.61 23.62
CA TYR A 63 4.31 -10.48 24.43
C TYR A 63 5.79 -10.07 24.16
N GLU A 64 6.55 -10.88 23.44
CA GLU A 64 7.94 -10.59 23.11
C GLU A 64 8.05 -9.60 21.95
N LEU A 65 7.07 -9.56 21.04
CA LEU A 65 7.07 -8.64 19.91
C LEU A 65 7.04 -7.16 20.35
N PRO A 66 6.15 -6.72 21.25
CA PRO A 66 6.22 -5.35 21.77
C PRO A 66 7.54 -5.02 22.46
N LEU A 67 8.20 -6.02 23.04
CA LEU A 67 9.51 -5.84 23.64
C LEU A 67 10.58 -5.61 22.56
N LEU A 68 10.55 -6.39 21.48
CA LEU A 68 11.45 -6.20 20.34
C LEU A 68 11.23 -4.83 19.68
N PHE A 69 9.98 -4.44 19.46
CA PHE A 69 9.63 -3.13 18.91
C PHE A 69 10.19 -1.97 19.77
N ARG A 70 10.10 -2.07 21.09
CA ARG A 70 10.67 -1.07 22.04
C ARG A 70 12.19 -0.97 22.00
N LEU A 71 12.90 -1.87 21.32
CA LEU A 71 14.36 -1.76 21.12
C LEU A 71 14.71 -0.85 19.94
N LEU A 72 13.75 -0.51 19.10
CA LEU A 72 13.95 0.40 17.97
C LEU A 72 14.30 1.81 18.44
N ASN A 73 15.00 2.53 17.58
CA ASN A 73 15.22 3.95 17.79
C ASN A 73 13.91 4.70 17.49
N LYS A 74 13.63 5.80 18.21
CA LYS A 74 12.41 6.57 18.00
C LYS A 74 12.26 7.09 16.57
N ASP A 75 13.38 7.51 15.99
CA ASP A 75 13.44 8.12 14.65
C ASP A 75 13.02 7.16 13.51
N VAL A 76 13.05 5.83 13.75
CA VAL A 76 12.71 4.79 12.76
C VAL A 76 11.51 3.94 13.18
N ALA A 77 11.00 4.14 14.39
CA ALA A 77 9.94 3.30 14.93
C ALA A 77 8.60 3.50 14.19
N ALA A 78 8.31 4.73 13.78
CA ALA A 78 7.12 5.07 13.00
C ALA A 78 7.18 4.42 11.60
N ASP A 79 8.31 4.56 10.91
CA ASP A 79 8.51 3.98 9.57
C ASP A 79 8.43 2.45 9.62
N VAL A 80 9.09 1.81 10.59
CA VAL A 80 8.98 0.35 10.81
C VAL A 80 7.54 -0.05 11.08
N PHE A 81 6.78 0.76 11.81
CA PHE A 81 5.38 0.48 12.11
C PHE A 81 4.48 0.60 10.88
N ALA A 82 4.71 1.59 10.01
CA ALA A 82 4.00 1.78 8.75
C ALA A 82 4.16 0.58 7.81
N TYR A 83 5.37 0.02 7.71
CA TYR A 83 5.65 -1.17 6.89
C TYR A 83 5.06 -2.49 7.40
N MET A 84 4.43 -2.53 8.57
CA MET A 84 3.85 -3.76 9.13
C MET A 84 2.44 -4.02 8.59
N ASP A 85 2.06 -5.31 8.53
CA ASP A 85 0.68 -5.69 8.25
C ASP A 85 -0.28 -5.28 9.38
N SER A 86 -1.56 -5.14 9.04
CA SER A 86 -2.61 -4.68 9.95
C SER A 86 -2.80 -5.56 11.19
N ASP A 87 -2.55 -6.87 11.09
CA ASP A 87 -2.63 -7.80 12.23
C ASP A 87 -1.52 -7.52 13.25
N THR A 88 -0.31 -7.32 12.77
CA THR A 88 0.87 -6.99 13.60
C THR A 88 0.72 -5.60 14.21
N GLN A 89 0.29 -4.61 13.42
CA GLN A 89 0.00 -3.25 13.88
C GLN A 89 -1.09 -3.27 14.97
N MET A 90 -2.20 -3.96 14.75
CA MET A 90 -3.29 -4.09 15.73
C MET A 90 -2.81 -4.71 17.05
N MET A 91 -1.96 -5.73 16.97
CA MET A 91 -1.39 -6.36 18.16
C MET A 91 -0.49 -5.39 18.93
N LEU A 92 0.37 -4.66 18.23
CA LEU A 92 1.25 -3.65 18.83
C LEU A 92 0.45 -2.49 19.44
N ILE A 93 -0.55 -1.96 18.73
CA ILE A 93 -1.45 -0.91 19.25
C ILE A 93 -2.09 -1.34 20.56
N ASN A 94 -2.57 -2.59 20.65
CA ASN A 94 -3.19 -3.12 21.86
C ASN A 94 -2.17 -3.28 23.02
N ALA A 95 -0.90 -3.46 22.72
CA ALA A 95 0.18 -3.63 23.71
C ALA A 95 0.84 -2.30 24.11
N PHE A 96 0.68 -1.24 23.34
CA PHE A 96 1.24 0.09 23.62
C PHE A 96 0.47 0.79 24.74
N THR A 97 1.18 1.62 25.48
CA THR A 97 0.57 2.64 26.31
C THR A 97 0.04 3.79 25.43
N ASP A 98 -0.88 4.59 25.97
CA ASP A 98 -1.40 5.76 25.22
C ASP A 98 -0.30 6.75 24.83
N LYS A 99 0.77 6.83 25.62
CA LYS A 99 1.92 7.68 25.31
C LYS A 99 2.79 7.11 24.17
N GLU A 100 3.05 5.81 24.17
CA GLU A 100 3.79 5.16 23.08
C GLU A 100 3.02 5.25 21.76
N LEU A 101 1.72 5.04 21.80
CA LEU A 101 0.85 5.18 20.62
C LEU A 101 0.84 6.63 20.11
N GLN A 102 0.77 7.61 20.99
CA GLN A 102 0.84 9.01 20.62
C GLN A 102 2.17 9.34 19.92
N GLU A 103 3.32 8.91 20.52
CA GLU A 103 4.64 9.14 19.93
C GLU A 103 4.75 8.55 18.51
N ILE A 104 4.16 7.39 18.25
CA ILE A 104 4.17 6.77 16.91
C ILE A 104 3.25 7.53 15.95
N VAL A 105 2.02 7.83 16.35
CA VAL A 105 1.03 8.53 15.50
C VAL A 105 1.47 9.96 15.16
N ASP A 106 2.17 10.63 16.07
CA ASP A 106 2.69 11.98 15.84
C ASP A 106 3.91 11.99 14.89
N ASP A 107 4.61 10.85 14.76
CA ASP A 107 5.79 10.69 13.89
C ASP A 107 5.46 9.99 12.55
N LEU A 108 4.25 9.39 12.38
CA LEU A 108 3.77 8.81 11.12
C LEU A 108 3.36 9.91 10.14
N TYR A 109 3.54 9.65 8.84
CA TYR A 109 2.93 10.45 7.80
C TYR A 109 1.41 10.32 7.82
N LEU A 110 0.74 11.34 7.27
CA LEU A 110 -0.72 11.44 7.38
C LEU A 110 -1.46 10.37 6.59
N ASP A 111 -0.98 10.03 5.40
CA ASP A 111 -1.45 8.95 4.55
C ASP A 111 -1.32 7.59 5.23
N ASP A 112 -0.13 7.22 5.72
CA ASP A 112 0.10 6.00 6.53
C ASP A 112 -0.87 5.91 7.71
N THR A 113 -1.10 7.03 8.41
CA THR A 113 -2.05 7.05 9.53
C THR A 113 -3.48 6.81 9.07
N VAL A 114 -3.86 7.29 7.90
CA VAL A 114 -5.20 7.08 7.32
C VAL A 114 -5.37 5.63 6.89
N ASP A 115 -4.39 5.05 6.21
CA ASP A 115 -4.42 3.66 5.76
C ASP A 115 -4.55 2.69 6.95
N ILE A 116 -3.76 2.90 8.00
CA ILE A 116 -3.89 2.15 9.25
C ILE A 116 -5.31 2.28 9.83
N ILE A 117 -5.90 3.48 9.82
CA ILE A 117 -7.25 3.71 10.34
C ILE A 117 -8.30 2.99 9.50
N GLU A 118 -8.16 2.94 8.19
CA GLU A 118 -9.13 2.29 7.30
C GLU A 118 -9.18 0.77 7.49
N GLU A 119 -8.07 0.15 7.85
CA GLU A 119 -7.96 -1.29 8.08
C GLU A 119 -8.31 -1.72 9.50
N MET A 120 -8.34 -0.80 10.47
CA MET A 120 -8.49 -1.13 11.88
C MET A 120 -9.94 -1.20 12.36
N PRO A 121 -10.25 -2.07 13.34
CA PRO A 121 -11.55 -2.08 14.01
C PRO A 121 -11.86 -0.75 14.71
N ALA A 122 -13.14 -0.36 14.77
CA ALA A 122 -13.60 0.93 15.29
C ALA A 122 -13.10 1.30 16.71
N ASN A 123 -12.86 0.31 17.57
CA ASN A 123 -12.32 0.55 18.92
C ASN A 123 -10.82 0.95 18.88
N VAL A 124 -10.05 0.43 17.92
CA VAL A 124 -8.64 0.78 17.68
C VAL A 124 -8.56 2.15 17.04
N VAL A 125 -9.36 2.39 16.00
CA VAL A 125 -9.53 3.72 15.35
C VAL A 125 -9.81 4.80 16.38
N ALA A 126 -10.77 4.59 17.29
CA ALA A 126 -11.10 5.55 18.33
C ALA A 126 -9.91 5.84 19.27
N ARG A 127 -9.05 4.86 19.48
CA ARG A 127 -7.84 4.99 20.31
C ARG A 127 -6.75 5.78 19.57
N ILE A 128 -6.50 5.50 18.29
CA ILE A 128 -5.56 6.23 17.44
C ILE A 128 -5.97 7.71 17.35
N ILE A 129 -7.20 8.00 16.96
CA ILE A 129 -7.72 9.37 16.84
C ILE A 129 -7.65 10.12 18.18
N LYS A 130 -7.86 9.45 19.30
CA LYS A 130 -7.73 10.07 20.63
C LYS A 130 -6.29 10.38 20.99
N SER A 131 -5.33 9.56 20.55
CA SER A 131 -3.90 9.74 20.82
C SER A 131 -3.29 10.85 19.97
N ALA A 132 -3.75 11.04 18.72
CA ALA A 132 -3.28 12.08 17.82
C ALA A 132 -3.48 13.49 18.40
N ASP A 133 -2.62 14.44 18.05
CA ASP A 133 -2.76 15.83 18.40
C ASP A 133 -3.97 16.49 17.73
N ALA A 134 -4.26 17.75 18.03
CA ALA A 134 -5.47 18.41 17.51
C ALA A 134 -5.40 18.74 16.02
N GLU A 135 -4.21 19.00 15.47
CA GLU A 135 -4.03 19.33 14.05
C GLU A 135 -4.05 18.03 13.22
N THR A 136 -3.28 17.03 13.59
CA THR A 136 -3.26 15.71 12.97
C THR A 136 -4.66 15.07 12.94
N ARG A 137 -5.39 15.14 14.06
CA ARG A 137 -6.79 14.68 14.12
C ARG A 137 -7.71 15.39 13.16
N LYS A 138 -7.52 16.69 12.96
CA LYS A 138 -8.32 17.48 12.01
C LYS A 138 -8.00 17.06 10.57
N GLN A 139 -6.74 16.85 10.25
CA GLN A 139 -6.29 16.40 8.92
C GLN A 139 -6.80 14.98 8.62
N ILE A 140 -6.65 14.03 9.54
CA ILE A 140 -7.22 12.68 9.43
C ILE A 140 -8.72 12.76 9.13
N ASN A 141 -9.48 13.52 9.95
CA ASN A 141 -10.92 13.67 9.72
C ASN A 141 -11.28 14.39 8.42
N GLN A 142 -10.36 15.12 7.82
CA GLN A 142 -10.57 15.74 6.52
C GLN A 142 -10.39 14.72 5.39
N ILE A 143 -9.35 13.88 5.44
CA ILE A 143 -9.07 12.84 4.45
C ILE A 143 -10.16 11.76 4.49
N LEU A 144 -10.53 11.26 5.66
CA LEU A 144 -11.61 10.27 5.83
C LEU A 144 -12.99 10.70 5.31
N LYS A 145 -13.16 11.94 4.84
CA LYS A 145 -14.39 12.39 4.15
C LYS A 145 -14.40 12.10 2.67
N TYR A 146 -13.25 11.86 2.07
CA TYR A 146 -13.17 11.50 0.66
C TYR A 146 -13.63 10.04 0.45
N PRO A 147 -14.18 9.70 -0.71
CA PRO A 147 -14.46 8.30 -1.05
C PRO A 147 -13.19 7.46 -1.01
N LYS A 148 -13.27 6.21 -0.54
CA LYS A 148 -12.12 5.30 -0.41
C LYS A 148 -11.32 5.11 -1.70
N ASP A 149 -12.01 5.04 -2.84
CA ASP A 149 -11.37 4.80 -4.14
C ASP A 149 -11.08 6.10 -4.89
N SER A 150 -10.72 7.17 -4.17
CA SER A 150 -10.45 8.48 -4.77
C SER A 150 -9.03 8.97 -4.51
N ALA A 151 -8.51 9.88 -5.36
CA ALA A 151 -7.24 10.56 -5.14
C ALA A 151 -7.17 11.23 -3.75
N GLY A 152 -8.29 11.70 -3.25
CA GLY A 152 -8.37 12.35 -1.94
C GLY A 152 -8.18 11.41 -0.75
N SER A 153 -8.42 10.08 -0.90
CA SER A 153 -8.21 9.12 0.18
C SER A 153 -6.75 8.67 0.30
N ILE A 154 -6.02 8.65 -0.82
CA ILE A 154 -4.61 8.21 -0.89
C ILE A 154 -3.61 9.36 -0.93
N MET A 155 -4.04 10.61 -0.68
CA MET A 155 -3.17 11.77 -0.74
C MET A 155 -2.61 12.14 0.62
N THR A 156 -1.36 12.61 0.65
CA THR A 156 -0.80 13.33 1.79
C THR A 156 -0.94 14.85 1.64
N THR A 157 -1.04 15.56 2.77
CA THR A 157 -1.00 17.04 2.79
C THR A 157 0.40 17.57 3.09
N GLU A 158 1.38 16.70 3.20
CA GLU A 158 2.73 17.01 3.65
C GLU A 158 3.68 17.29 2.48
N TYR A 159 3.32 18.25 1.64
CA TYR A 159 4.11 18.69 0.48
C TYR A 159 4.77 20.05 0.69
N VAL A 160 5.77 20.36 -0.12
CA VAL A 160 6.41 21.68 -0.17
C VAL A 160 5.77 22.53 -1.27
N TYR A 161 5.32 23.71 -0.89
CA TYR A 161 4.88 24.72 -1.85
C TYR A 161 5.78 25.96 -1.82
N LEU A 162 5.93 26.58 -2.99
CA LEU A 162 6.70 27.79 -3.20
C LEU A 162 5.80 28.91 -3.72
N HIS A 163 6.20 30.14 -3.45
CA HIS A 163 5.56 31.31 -4.02
C HIS A 163 6.24 31.65 -5.34
N ARG A 164 5.47 31.95 -6.40
CA ARG A 164 6.04 32.28 -7.72
C ARG A 164 7.01 33.47 -7.70
N SER A 165 6.87 34.39 -6.72
CA SER A 165 7.73 35.57 -6.58
C SER A 165 9.07 35.29 -5.89
N TYR A 166 9.28 34.10 -5.33
CA TYR A 166 10.54 33.75 -4.68
C TYR A 166 11.67 33.70 -5.71
N THR A 167 12.88 34.02 -5.24
CA THR A 167 14.12 33.70 -5.95
C THR A 167 14.52 32.25 -5.63
N ALA A 168 15.39 31.66 -6.48
CA ALA A 168 15.91 30.31 -6.25
C ALA A 168 16.56 30.19 -4.86
N LYS A 169 17.28 31.20 -4.42
CA LYS A 169 17.88 31.27 -3.09
C LYS A 169 16.84 31.28 -1.97
N GLU A 170 15.79 32.10 -2.07
CA GLU A 170 14.72 32.14 -1.08
C GLU A 170 13.95 30.83 -1.03
N ALA A 171 13.72 30.19 -2.18
CA ALA A 171 13.10 28.88 -2.28
C ALA A 171 13.96 27.80 -1.59
N LEU A 172 15.26 27.79 -1.83
CA LEU A 172 16.19 26.84 -1.22
C LEU A 172 16.25 27.03 0.31
N ASP A 173 16.26 28.28 0.77
CA ASP A 173 16.25 28.56 2.21
C ASP A 173 14.91 28.16 2.85
N TRP A 174 13.80 28.31 2.14
CA TRP A 174 12.50 27.81 2.57
C TRP A 174 12.47 26.28 2.67
N ILE A 175 12.95 25.57 1.63
CA ILE A 175 13.01 24.10 1.62
C ILE A 175 13.86 23.58 2.79
N ARG A 176 15.01 24.19 3.08
CA ARG A 176 15.84 23.82 4.23
C ARG A 176 15.12 23.96 5.57
N HIS A 177 14.19 24.89 5.65
CA HIS A 177 13.44 25.14 6.88
C HIS A 177 12.28 24.17 7.08
N VAL A 178 11.55 23.81 6.00
CA VAL A 178 10.32 23.02 6.09
C VAL A 178 10.47 21.57 5.64
N GLY A 179 11.49 21.25 4.85
CA GLY A 179 11.59 19.99 4.12
C GLY A 179 11.78 18.75 4.99
N MET A 180 12.26 18.91 6.23
CA MET A 180 12.47 17.77 7.14
C MET A 180 11.18 17.15 7.69
N VAL A 181 10.07 17.85 7.57
CA VAL A 181 8.75 17.41 8.05
C VAL A 181 7.77 17.22 6.88
N LYS A 182 8.29 17.03 5.68
CA LYS A 182 7.52 16.86 4.46
C LYS A 182 7.82 15.51 3.84
N GLU A 183 6.81 14.89 3.28
CA GLU A 183 6.85 13.59 2.62
C GLU A 183 7.96 13.55 1.55
N THR A 184 7.95 14.53 0.67
CA THR A 184 8.98 14.65 -0.37
C THR A 184 9.35 16.10 -0.64
N VAL A 185 10.62 16.30 -1.03
CA VAL A 185 11.15 17.57 -1.53
C VAL A 185 11.64 17.47 -2.98
N ASN A 186 11.48 16.31 -3.60
CA ASN A 186 11.96 16.08 -4.97
C ASN A 186 11.16 16.89 -5.98
N THR A 187 9.84 16.98 -5.79
CA THR A 187 8.92 17.76 -6.60
C THR A 187 8.35 18.90 -5.76
N LEU A 188 8.40 20.10 -6.29
CA LEU A 188 8.01 21.33 -5.61
C LEU A 188 6.88 22.00 -6.39
N TYR A 189 5.86 22.45 -5.68
CA TYR A 189 4.65 23.00 -6.28
C TYR A 189 4.59 24.50 -6.08
N VAL A 190 4.33 25.24 -7.17
CA VAL A 190 4.19 26.69 -7.11
C VAL A 190 2.73 27.04 -7.01
N THR A 191 2.40 27.80 -5.96
CA THR A 191 1.01 28.20 -5.73
C THR A 191 0.87 29.73 -5.69
N GLU A 192 -0.26 30.20 -6.22
CA GLU A 192 -0.68 31.59 -6.09
C GLU A 192 -2.12 31.63 -5.56
N ASN A 193 -2.34 32.26 -4.40
CA ASN A 193 -3.63 32.24 -3.71
C ASN A 193 -4.17 30.80 -3.49
N ARG A 194 -3.30 29.87 -3.13
CA ARG A 194 -3.55 28.43 -2.97
C ARG A 194 -3.85 27.68 -4.28
N LYS A 195 -3.91 28.35 -5.44
CA LYS A 195 -4.08 27.69 -6.73
C LYS A 195 -2.74 27.19 -7.22
N LEU A 196 -2.74 25.99 -7.77
CA LEU A 196 -1.58 25.41 -8.43
C LEU A 196 -1.31 26.14 -9.75
N VAL A 197 -0.12 26.71 -9.91
CA VAL A 197 0.26 27.53 -11.07
C VAL A 197 1.56 27.05 -11.73
N GLY A 198 2.32 26.17 -11.08
CA GLY A 198 3.55 25.64 -11.64
C GLY A 198 4.10 24.50 -10.82
N VAL A 199 5.04 23.78 -11.41
CA VAL A 199 5.82 22.70 -10.78
C VAL A 199 7.28 22.84 -11.17
N LEU A 200 8.18 22.41 -10.30
CA LEU A 200 9.61 22.32 -10.59
C LEU A 200 10.24 21.24 -9.70
N SER A 201 11.37 20.73 -10.12
CA SER A 201 12.14 19.79 -9.32
C SER A 201 13.11 20.53 -8.39
N LEU A 202 13.53 19.85 -7.32
CA LEU A 202 14.62 20.37 -6.48
C LEU A 202 15.89 20.62 -7.31
N LEU A 203 16.14 19.81 -8.33
CA LEU A 203 17.29 19.97 -9.23
C LEU A 203 17.24 21.32 -9.98
N ASP A 204 16.06 21.73 -10.44
CA ASP A 204 15.90 23.01 -11.15
C ASP A 204 16.30 24.19 -10.26
N ILE A 205 15.95 24.16 -8.98
CA ILE A 205 16.33 25.20 -8.01
C ILE A 205 17.84 25.16 -7.72
N VAL A 206 18.41 23.98 -7.55
CA VAL A 206 19.85 23.81 -7.22
C VAL A 206 20.73 24.24 -8.39
N THR A 207 20.25 24.11 -9.62
CA THR A 207 21.00 24.46 -10.85
C THR A 207 20.74 25.88 -11.35
N ALA A 208 19.72 26.58 -10.83
CA ALA A 208 19.43 27.97 -11.15
C ALA A 208 20.41 28.95 -10.49
N ASP A 209 20.50 30.14 -11.02
CA ASP A 209 21.23 31.22 -10.35
C ASP A 209 20.45 31.75 -9.13
N ASP A 210 21.16 32.15 -8.08
CA ASP A 210 20.56 32.60 -6.79
C ASP A 210 19.43 33.64 -6.95
N ASN A 211 19.50 34.46 -7.99
CA ASN A 211 18.55 35.56 -8.24
C ASN A 211 17.47 35.22 -9.27
N ASP A 212 17.51 34.03 -9.87
CA ASP A 212 16.45 33.62 -10.79
C ASP A 212 15.14 33.47 -10.05
N LYS A 213 14.07 33.94 -10.65
CA LYS A 213 12.75 33.83 -10.04
C LYS A 213 12.13 32.48 -10.33
N ILE A 214 11.39 31.96 -9.36
CA ILE A 214 10.65 30.70 -9.51
C ILE A 214 9.70 30.79 -10.71
N GLU A 215 9.06 31.93 -10.96
CA GLU A 215 8.17 32.12 -12.13
C GLU A 215 8.86 31.96 -13.49
N ASP A 216 10.17 32.13 -13.55
CA ASP A 216 10.96 32.03 -14.80
C ASP A 216 11.51 30.61 -15.04
N ILE A 217 11.61 29.79 -13.98
CA ILE A 217 12.18 28.45 -14.03
C ILE A 217 11.16 27.31 -13.85
N MET A 218 9.94 27.64 -13.37
CA MET A 218 8.88 26.65 -13.20
C MET A 218 8.28 26.19 -14.53
N GLU A 219 7.70 25.00 -14.55
CA GLU A 219 6.85 24.52 -15.63
C GLU A 219 5.39 24.90 -15.35
N ASP A 220 4.75 25.63 -16.29
CA ASP A 220 3.39 26.14 -16.16
C ASP A 220 2.33 25.06 -16.48
N ASN A 221 2.69 24.07 -17.32
CA ASN A 221 1.77 23.04 -17.78
C ASN A 221 1.74 21.89 -16.79
N VAL A 222 1.13 22.12 -15.63
CA VAL A 222 1.09 21.14 -14.55
C VAL A 222 -0.01 20.12 -14.78
N ILE A 223 0.36 18.83 -14.77
CA ILE A 223 -0.59 17.72 -14.72
C ILE A 223 -1.03 17.57 -13.25
N SER A 224 -2.32 17.58 -13.01
CA SER A 224 -2.93 17.43 -11.67
C SER A 224 -4.20 16.59 -11.77
N VAL A 225 -4.66 16.06 -10.64
CA VAL A 225 -5.91 15.28 -10.53
C VAL A 225 -6.87 15.95 -9.56
N ASP A 226 -8.18 15.74 -9.77
CA ASP A 226 -9.22 16.17 -8.83
C ASP A 226 -9.25 15.23 -7.61
N THR A 227 -9.61 15.76 -6.45
CA THR A 227 -9.77 14.95 -5.22
C THR A 227 -10.71 13.76 -5.34
N LEU A 228 -11.65 13.78 -6.27
CA LEU A 228 -12.63 12.72 -6.51
C LEU A 228 -12.27 11.83 -7.69
N GLU A 229 -11.11 12.02 -8.29
CA GLU A 229 -10.62 11.15 -9.36
C GLU A 229 -10.35 9.74 -8.80
N ASP A 230 -10.59 8.73 -9.61
CA ASP A 230 -10.41 7.32 -9.26
C ASP A 230 -8.93 7.00 -8.98
N LYS A 231 -8.66 6.29 -7.87
CA LYS A 231 -7.28 5.97 -7.43
C LYS A 231 -6.53 5.11 -8.45
N GLU A 232 -7.19 4.17 -9.13
CA GLU A 232 -6.58 3.34 -10.17
C GLU A 232 -6.12 4.19 -11.37
N TYR A 233 -6.99 5.15 -11.79
CA TYR A 233 -6.61 6.10 -12.83
C TYR A 233 -5.41 6.96 -12.40
N VAL A 234 -5.40 7.46 -11.16
CA VAL A 234 -4.28 8.21 -10.59
C VAL A 234 -3.00 7.39 -10.62
N ALA A 235 -3.03 6.14 -10.15
CA ALA A 235 -1.88 5.24 -10.15
C ALA A 235 -1.38 4.96 -11.58
N SER A 236 -2.28 4.84 -12.57
CA SER A 236 -1.89 4.67 -13.97
C SER A 236 -1.11 5.86 -14.55
N MET A 237 -1.33 7.07 -14.03
CA MET A 237 -0.60 8.27 -14.46
C MET A 237 0.87 8.23 -14.05
N PHE A 238 1.21 7.64 -12.90
CA PHE A 238 2.60 7.45 -12.49
C PHE A 238 3.38 6.61 -13.50
N SER A 239 2.80 5.48 -13.92
CA SER A 239 3.42 4.64 -14.96
C SER A 239 3.49 5.31 -16.33
N LYS A 240 2.57 6.22 -16.64
CA LYS A 240 2.49 6.88 -17.95
C LYS A 240 3.46 8.06 -18.09
N TYR A 241 3.68 8.80 -17.00
CA TYR A 241 4.43 10.05 -17.01
C TYR A 241 5.73 9.99 -16.19
N ASP A 242 6.05 8.86 -15.57
CA ASP A 242 7.23 8.65 -14.71
C ASP A 242 7.28 9.65 -13.53
N PHE A 243 6.13 9.97 -12.94
CA PHE A 243 6.05 10.89 -11.81
C PHE A 243 6.62 10.29 -10.52
N LEU A 244 7.23 11.15 -9.69
CA LEU A 244 7.59 10.82 -8.30
C LEU A 244 6.50 11.25 -7.32
N SER A 245 5.75 12.30 -7.67
CA SER A 245 4.55 12.72 -6.96
C SER A 245 3.61 13.47 -7.89
N LEU A 246 2.31 13.40 -7.63
CA LEU A 246 1.24 13.96 -8.46
C LEU A 246 0.38 14.92 -7.61
N PRO A 247 0.21 16.19 -8.01
CA PRO A 247 -0.57 17.13 -7.23
C PRO A 247 -2.06 16.87 -7.35
N VAL A 248 -2.73 16.93 -6.20
CA VAL A 248 -4.19 16.81 -6.06
C VAL A 248 -4.78 18.19 -5.84
N VAL A 249 -5.79 18.53 -6.62
CA VAL A 249 -6.47 19.83 -6.57
C VAL A 249 -7.97 19.67 -6.33
N ASP A 250 -8.58 20.69 -5.76
CA ASP A 250 -10.04 20.77 -5.67
C ASP A 250 -10.64 21.34 -6.96
N ARG A 251 -11.98 21.37 -7.04
CA ARG A 251 -12.72 21.90 -8.20
C ARG A 251 -12.41 23.35 -8.54
N GLU A 252 -11.80 24.10 -7.64
CA GLU A 252 -11.38 25.49 -7.82
C GLU A 252 -9.90 25.62 -8.21
N ASN A 253 -9.25 24.49 -8.52
CA ASN A 253 -7.81 24.35 -8.81
C ASN A 253 -6.92 24.79 -7.63
N ARG A 254 -7.40 24.65 -6.40
CA ARG A 254 -6.57 24.85 -5.21
C ARG A 254 -5.89 23.55 -4.86
N MET A 255 -4.62 23.64 -4.60
CA MET A 255 -3.83 22.48 -4.18
C MET A 255 -4.26 22.03 -2.78
N VAL A 256 -4.58 20.76 -2.63
CA VAL A 256 -5.06 20.13 -1.38
C VAL A 256 -4.06 19.11 -0.85
N GLY A 257 -3.35 18.41 -1.71
CA GLY A 257 -2.39 17.38 -1.35
C GLY A 257 -1.56 16.93 -2.54
N ILE A 258 -0.82 15.86 -2.32
CA ILE A 258 -0.10 15.12 -3.35
C ILE A 258 -0.35 13.62 -3.14
N VAL A 259 -0.25 12.84 -4.20
CA VAL A 259 -0.08 11.39 -4.13
C VAL A 259 1.39 11.11 -4.43
N THR A 260 2.00 10.22 -3.70
CA THR A 260 3.40 9.82 -3.87
C THR A 260 3.52 8.59 -4.77
N PHE A 261 4.75 8.24 -5.15
CA PHE A 261 4.98 7.09 -6.02
C PHE A 261 4.74 5.75 -5.30
N ASP A 262 5.09 5.67 -4.04
CA ASP A 262 4.88 4.49 -3.16
C ASP A 262 3.40 4.19 -2.98
N ASP A 263 2.57 5.18 -2.59
CA ASP A 263 1.10 5.03 -2.53
C ASP A 263 0.51 4.58 -3.87
N ALA A 264 0.99 5.16 -4.98
CA ALA A 264 0.53 4.74 -6.30
C ALA A 264 0.93 3.29 -6.63
N MET A 265 2.07 2.80 -6.15
CA MET A 265 2.50 1.42 -6.31
C MET A 265 1.64 0.46 -5.49
N ASP A 266 1.27 0.84 -4.27
CA ASP A 266 0.39 0.04 -3.41
C ASP A 266 -1.00 -0.09 -4.04
N VAL A 267 -1.56 1.00 -4.59
CA VAL A 267 -2.81 0.95 -5.37
C VAL A 267 -2.69 0.00 -6.56
N ILE A 268 -1.58 0.03 -7.32
CA ILE A 268 -1.36 -0.89 -8.46
C ILE A 268 -1.34 -2.35 -8.00
N GLU A 269 -0.71 -2.65 -6.86
CA GLU A 269 -0.65 -3.99 -6.31
C GLU A 269 -2.04 -4.48 -5.83
N GLU A 270 -2.78 -3.62 -5.11
CA GLU A 270 -4.16 -3.90 -4.68
C GLU A 270 -5.08 -4.19 -5.87
N GLU A 271 -5.15 -3.29 -6.85
CA GLU A 271 -6.00 -3.43 -8.05
C GLU A 271 -5.61 -4.66 -8.88
N THR A 272 -4.30 -4.92 -9.03
CA THR A 272 -3.83 -6.13 -9.71
C THR A 272 -4.30 -7.39 -8.99
N THR A 273 -4.21 -7.41 -7.66
CA THR A 273 -4.65 -8.54 -6.83
C THR A 273 -6.16 -8.72 -6.90
N GLU A 274 -6.92 -7.61 -6.88
CA GLU A 274 -8.37 -7.63 -7.05
C GLU A 274 -8.76 -8.17 -8.42
N ASP A 275 -8.11 -7.72 -9.49
CA ASP A 275 -8.34 -8.17 -10.85
C ASP A 275 -8.07 -9.67 -11.03
N PHE A 276 -6.95 -10.17 -10.50
CA PHE A 276 -6.68 -11.61 -10.50
C PHE A 276 -7.74 -12.39 -9.73
N SER A 277 -8.22 -11.86 -8.63
CA SER A 277 -9.29 -12.48 -7.83
C SER A 277 -10.61 -12.50 -8.60
N LYS A 278 -10.97 -11.41 -9.26
CA LYS A 278 -12.15 -11.31 -10.16
C LYS A 278 -12.05 -12.29 -11.31
N MET A 279 -10.89 -12.38 -11.99
CA MET A 279 -10.64 -13.34 -13.09
C MET A 279 -10.77 -14.79 -12.60
N ALA A 280 -10.32 -15.09 -11.40
CA ALA A 280 -10.47 -16.41 -10.78
C ALA A 280 -11.89 -16.66 -10.21
N ALA A 281 -12.80 -15.69 -10.30
CA ALA A 281 -14.13 -15.72 -9.69
C ALA A 281 -14.09 -16.06 -8.18
N VAL A 282 -13.10 -15.53 -7.48
CA VAL A 282 -12.91 -15.59 -6.03
C VAL A 282 -13.19 -14.21 -5.46
N ALA A 283 -13.94 -14.11 -4.37
CA ALA A 283 -14.09 -12.83 -3.69
C ALA A 283 -12.71 -12.39 -3.15
N PRO A 284 -12.31 -11.10 -3.37
CA PRO A 284 -11.05 -10.59 -2.86
C PRO A 284 -10.96 -10.75 -1.34
N SER A 285 -9.75 -10.88 -0.84
CA SER A 285 -9.45 -10.99 0.59
C SER A 285 -8.16 -10.21 0.85
N ASP A 286 -8.20 -9.32 1.81
CA ASP A 286 -7.05 -8.52 2.24
C ASP A 286 -6.01 -9.37 2.99
N ASP A 287 -6.43 -10.53 3.51
CA ASP A 287 -5.53 -11.48 4.17
C ASP A 287 -4.68 -12.28 3.19
N SER A 288 -3.44 -12.54 3.53
CA SER A 288 -2.58 -13.45 2.76
C SER A 288 -3.17 -14.87 2.72
N TYR A 289 -2.95 -15.59 1.60
CA TYR A 289 -3.53 -16.92 1.37
C TYR A 289 -3.30 -17.89 2.52
N PHE A 290 -2.13 -17.89 3.13
CA PHE A 290 -1.78 -18.81 4.21
C PHE A 290 -2.34 -18.40 5.58
N LYS A 291 -2.67 -17.12 5.79
CA LYS A 291 -3.29 -16.61 7.02
C LYS A 291 -4.81 -16.80 7.01
N THR A 292 -5.41 -16.80 5.81
CA THR A 292 -6.87 -16.94 5.67
C THR A 292 -7.35 -18.33 6.06
N SER A 293 -8.42 -18.41 6.87
CA SER A 293 -8.99 -19.68 7.32
C SER A 293 -9.57 -20.49 6.16
N VAL A 294 -9.52 -21.82 6.27
CA VAL A 294 -10.11 -22.74 5.26
C VAL A 294 -11.60 -22.46 5.03
N PHE A 295 -12.33 -22.05 6.08
CA PHE A 295 -13.75 -21.70 5.97
C PHE A 295 -13.97 -20.40 5.20
N THR A 296 -13.11 -19.41 5.39
CA THR A 296 -13.14 -18.14 4.62
C THR A 296 -12.84 -18.39 3.15
N HIS A 297 -11.81 -19.18 2.85
CA HIS A 297 -11.51 -19.62 1.47
C HIS A 297 -12.70 -20.34 0.82
N ALA A 298 -13.34 -21.26 1.54
CA ALA A 298 -14.52 -21.95 1.04
C ALA A 298 -15.69 -20.96 0.80
N LYS A 299 -15.93 -20.04 1.71
CA LYS A 299 -16.99 -19.02 1.60
C LYS A 299 -16.78 -18.13 0.36
N ASN A 300 -15.55 -17.66 0.13
CA ASN A 300 -15.22 -16.78 -0.99
C ASN A 300 -15.34 -17.43 -2.36
N ARG A 301 -15.37 -18.79 -2.41
CA ARG A 301 -15.46 -19.58 -3.67
C ARG A 301 -16.81 -20.24 -3.86
N ILE A 302 -17.61 -20.40 -2.80
CA ILE A 302 -18.81 -21.25 -2.84
C ILE A 302 -19.87 -20.70 -3.81
N ALA A 303 -20.02 -19.40 -3.92
CA ALA A 303 -20.99 -18.78 -4.82
C ALA A 303 -20.72 -19.18 -6.28
N TRP A 304 -19.47 -19.08 -6.74
CA TRP A 304 -19.06 -19.48 -8.07
C TRP A 304 -19.17 -20.99 -8.29
N LEU A 305 -18.77 -21.79 -7.32
CA LEU A 305 -18.91 -23.25 -7.41
C LEU A 305 -20.37 -23.71 -7.52
N LEU A 306 -21.31 -23.00 -6.86
CA LEU A 306 -22.75 -23.28 -7.00
C LEU A 306 -23.27 -22.94 -8.41
N ILE A 307 -22.80 -21.83 -9.00
CA ILE A 307 -23.14 -21.46 -10.38
C ILE A 307 -22.63 -22.54 -11.36
N LEU A 308 -21.38 -22.98 -11.19
CA LEU A 308 -20.80 -24.05 -12.00
C LEU A 308 -21.54 -25.37 -11.82
N MET A 309 -21.96 -25.73 -10.61
CA MET A 309 -22.72 -26.92 -10.31
C MET A 309 -24.12 -26.88 -10.99
N LEU A 310 -24.78 -25.71 -10.96
CA LEU A 310 -26.06 -25.51 -11.64
C LEU A 310 -25.91 -25.66 -13.16
N SER A 311 -24.88 -25.05 -13.74
CA SER A 311 -24.55 -25.19 -15.16
C SER A 311 -24.26 -26.65 -15.55
N ALA A 312 -23.46 -27.37 -14.74
CA ALA A 312 -23.17 -28.78 -14.97
C ALA A 312 -24.44 -29.66 -14.87
N THR A 313 -25.34 -29.36 -13.94
CA THR A 313 -26.61 -30.07 -13.79
C THR A 313 -27.50 -29.86 -15.02
N LEU A 314 -27.58 -28.63 -15.52
CA LEU A 314 -28.30 -28.32 -16.75
C LEU A 314 -27.74 -29.07 -17.96
N THR A 315 -26.43 -29.08 -18.10
CA THR A 315 -25.73 -29.85 -19.16
C THR A 315 -26.03 -31.34 -19.04
N GLY A 316 -25.99 -31.90 -17.83
CA GLY A 316 -26.34 -33.29 -17.57
C GLY A 316 -27.78 -33.63 -17.92
N ALA A 317 -28.73 -32.73 -17.63
CA ALA A 317 -30.13 -32.90 -17.99
C ALA A 317 -30.35 -32.91 -19.54
N ILE A 318 -29.62 -32.03 -20.27
CA ILE A 318 -29.67 -32.01 -21.74
C ILE A 318 -29.08 -33.31 -22.31
N VAL A 319 -27.91 -33.75 -21.84
CA VAL A 319 -27.29 -35.01 -22.29
C VAL A 319 -28.22 -36.19 -22.04
N ASN A 320 -28.87 -36.27 -20.86
CA ASN A 320 -29.81 -37.32 -20.52
C ASN A 320 -31.07 -37.33 -21.46
N LYS A 321 -31.59 -36.16 -21.81
CA LYS A 321 -32.71 -36.00 -22.74
C LYS A 321 -32.40 -36.55 -24.16
N TYR A 322 -31.13 -36.47 -24.59
CA TYR A 322 -30.68 -36.96 -25.89
C TYR A 322 -29.92 -38.28 -25.87
N GLN A 323 -30.07 -39.07 -24.79
CA GLN A 323 -29.38 -40.31 -24.57
C GLN A 323 -29.49 -41.33 -25.73
N SER A 324 -30.65 -41.41 -26.38
CA SER A 324 -30.87 -42.29 -27.54
C SER A 324 -30.01 -41.88 -28.76
N ALA A 325 -29.81 -40.58 -28.98
CA ALA A 325 -28.94 -40.10 -30.04
C ALA A 325 -27.46 -40.37 -29.74
N PHE A 326 -27.04 -40.21 -28.50
CA PHE A 326 -25.67 -40.56 -28.07
C PHE A 326 -25.39 -42.06 -28.09
N ALA A 327 -26.39 -42.89 -27.77
CA ALA A 327 -26.24 -44.34 -27.89
C ALA A 327 -26.04 -44.82 -29.34
N ALA A 328 -26.64 -44.09 -30.34
CA ALA A 328 -26.45 -44.38 -31.76
C ALA A 328 -25.03 -44.05 -32.27
N VAL A 329 -24.38 -43.03 -31.66
CA VAL A 329 -23.03 -42.58 -32.04
C VAL A 329 -22.22 -42.28 -30.77
N PRO A 330 -21.63 -43.34 -30.11
CA PRO A 330 -20.95 -43.18 -28.83
C PRO A 330 -19.75 -42.20 -28.81
N VAL A 331 -19.12 -42.01 -29.98
CA VAL A 331 -18.01 -41.07 -30.18
C VAL A 331 -18.43 -39.63 -29.88
N LEU A 332 -19.70 -39.27 -30.02
CA LEU A 332 -20.20 -37.91 -29.69
C LEU A 332 -19.98 -37.53 -28.19
N VAL A 333 -20.04 -38.49 -27.28
CA VAL A 333 -19.85 -38.26 -25.87
C VAL A 333 -18.41 -37.79 -25.58
N SER A 334 -17.44 -38.37 -26.29
CA SER A 334 -16.03 -37.93 -26.17
C SER A 334 -15.80 -36.54 -26.71
N PHE A 335 -16.47 -36.14 -27.78
CA PHE A 335 -16.40 -34.79 -28.34
C PHE A 335 -17.07 -33.73 -27.43
N LEU A 336 -18.12 -34.11 -26.69
CA LEU A 336 -18.77 -33.20 -25.74
C LEU A 336 -17.82 -32.70 -24.68
N SER A 337 -17.06 -33.62 -24.07
CA SER A 337 -16.03 -33.28 -23.06
C SER A 337 -14.93 -32.40 -23.64
N MET A 338 -14.47 -32.71 -24.86
CA MET A 338 -13.44 -31.93 -25.56
C MET A 338 -13.92 -30.50 -25.88
N LEU A 339 -15.14 -30.35 -26.40
CA LEU A 339 -15.72 -29.04 -26.74
C LEU A 339 -15.97 -28.20 -25.49
N SER A 340 -16.44 -28.81 -24.39
CA SER A 340 -16.66 -28.11 -23.13
C SER A 340 -15.33 -27.60 -22.54
N GLY A 341 -14.29 -28.44 -22.55
CA GLY A 341 -12.94 -28.06 -22.09
C GLY A 341 -12.32 -26.96 -22.94
N THR A 342 -12.44 -27.09 -24.27
CA THR A 342 -11.94 -26.04 -25.19
C THR A 342 -12.70 -24.72 -25.03
N GLY A 343 -14.03 -24.77 -24.88
CA GLY A 343 -14.83 -23.57 -24.63
C GLY A 343 -14.48 -22.87 -23.32
N GLY A 344 -14.24 -23.63 -22.25
CA GLY A 344 -13.77 -23.10 -20.97
C GLY A 344 -12.41 -22.42 -21.08
N ASN A 345 -11.45 -23.08 -21.75
CA ASN A 345 -10.10 -22.51 -21.95
C ASN A 345 -10.13 -21.25 -22.82
N CYS A 346 -10.91 -21.25 -23.91
CA CYS A 346 -11.09 -20.04 -24.74
C CYS A 346 -11.72 -18.91 -23.94
N GLY A 347 -12.74 -19.19 -23.14
CA GLY A 347 -13.36 -18.19 -22.27
C GLY A 347 -12.36 -17.58 -21.28
N SER A 348 -11.58 -18.41 -20.58
CA SER A 348 -10.56 -17.97 -19.64
C SER A 348 -9.40 -17.19 -20.27
N GLN A 349 -9.10 -17.43 -21.55
CA GLN A 349 -8.05 -16.71 -22.28
C GLN A 349 -8.50 -15.36 -22.86
N THR A 350 -9.80 -15.12 -22.93
CA THR A 350 -10.39 -13.87 -23.49
C THR A 350 -10.92 -12.93 -22.41
N SER A 351 -11.03 -13.38 -21.17
CA SER A 351 -11.35 -12.55 -20.00
C SER A 351 -10.10 -11.86 -19.49
#